data_db555651090b19ca63d393f7e80414e3
#
_entry.id   db555651090b19ca63d393f7e80414e3
#
_cell.length_a   1.000
_cell.length_b   1.000
_cell.length_c   1.000
_cell.angle_alpha   90.00
_cell.angle_beta   90.00
_cell.angle_gamma   90.00
#
_symmetry.space_group_name_H-M   'P 1'
#
loop_
_entity.id
_entity.type
_entity.pdbx_description
1 polymer ?
#
loop_
_entity_poly.entity_id
_entity_poly.type
_entity_poly.pdbx_seq_one_letter_code
_entity_poly.pdbx_strand_id
1 'polypeptide(L)'
;PSSKHSPISTIKQTCVVLTARQTPTLRARSVKLPAMKLSAVKGTSDILPADQARWRKVRETAAEVLGRAGVRELSTPIFEHHEVFVKSVGESSDLVVQKEMYTFEDAGGRLLTLRPEFTAGVMRAFIQNGMHTLPTPVKLWSTGPAFRAEKPQRGRFRQFHQVNCEFLGLDTPLIDAEAIAVLY
;
A
#
# COMPACT_ATOMS: atom_id res chain seq x y z
N PRO A 1 -35.84 20.97 12.09
CA PRO A 1 -34.41 20.75 12.27
C PRO A 1 -34.03 19.52 11.47
N SER A 2 -33.54 19.74 10.25
CA SER A 2 -33.13 18.69 9.33
C SER A 2 -31.71 18.27 9.70
N SER A 3 -31.56 17.04 10.19
CA SER A 3 -30.26 16.40 10.36
C SER A 3 -29.61 16.18 8.98
N LYS A 4 -28.58 16.98 8.67
CA LYS A 4 -27.72 16.74 7.51
C LYS A 4 -26.92 15.50 7.79
N HIS A 5 -27.36 14.36 7.27
CA HIS A 5 -26.55 13.16 7.21
C HIS A 5 -25.36 13.43 6.28
N SER A 6 -24.16 13.30 6.81
CA SER A 6 -22.94 13.38 6.03
C SER A 6 -22.90 12.18 5.08
N PRO A 7 -22.67 12.36 3.76
CA PRO A 7 -22.69 11.26 2.78
C PRO A 7 -21.49 10.31 2.86
N ILE A 8 -20.63 10.40 3.89
CA ILE A 8 -19.36 9.67 3.98
C ILE A 8 -19.43 8.42 4.88
N SER A 9 -20.60 8.14 5.51
CA SER A 9 -20.68 7.11 6.56
C SER A 9 -20.73 5.65 6.07
N THR A 10 -20.70 5.38 4.76
CA THR A 10 -20.81 4.00 4.26
C THR A 10 -20.00 3.82 2.97
N ILE A 11 -18.67 3.94 3.06
CA ILE A 11 -17.79 3.45 2.00
C ILE A 11 -17.29 2.09 2.46
N LYS A 12 -17.89 1.03 1.94
CA LYS A 12 -17.39 -0.33 2.12
C LYS A 12 -16.12 -0.48 1.28
N GLN A 13 -15.06 -0.91 1.92
CA GLN A 13 -13.74 -1.01 1.36
C GLN A 13 -13.33 -2.48 1.28
N THR A 14 -13.17 -3.00 0.07
CA THR A 14 -12.62 -4.32 -0.15
C THR A 14 -11.16 -4.16 -0.58
N CYS A 15 -10.25 -4.47 0.32
CA CYS A 15 -8.82 -4.50 0.06
C CYS A 15 -8.35 -5.95 -0.08
N VAL A 16 -7.74 -6.29 -1.23
CA VAL A 16 -7.07 -7.57 -1.40
C VAL A 16 -5.58 -7.32 -1.55
N VAL A 17 -4.81 -7.93 -0.67
CA VAL A 17 -3.36 -7.77 -0.61
C VAL A 17 -2.68 -9.02 -1.14
N LEU A 18 -1.99 -8.89 -2.27
CA LEU A 18 -1.03 -9.88 -2.74
C LEU A 18 0.37 -9.48 -2.28
N THR A 19 0.99 -10.30 -1.44
CA THR A 19 2.36 -10.09 -0.99
C THR A 19 3.31 -10.98 -1.79
N ALA A 20 4.19 -10.39 -2.60
CA ALA A 20 5.25 -11.14 -3.25
C ALA A 20 6.32 -11.51 -2.23
N ARG A 21 6.61 -12.80 -2.08
CA ARG A 21 7.70 -13.31 -1.24
C ARG A 21 9.04 -13.04 -1.92
N GLN A 22 9.92 -12.36 -1.22
CA GLN A 22 11.32 -12.23 -1.65
C GLN A 22 12.03 -13.57 -1.39
N THR A 23 12.56 -14.18 -2.45
CA THR A 23 13.39 -15.40 -2.33
C THR A 23 14.83 -15.04 -1.99
N PRO A 24 15.49 -15.77 -1.07
CA PRO A 24 16.90 -15.55 -0.74
C PRO A 24 17.81 -15.93 -1.91
N THR A 25 18.81 -15.13 -2.16
CA THR A 25 19.62 -15.08 -3.35
C THR A 25 21.03 -15.58 -3.26
N LEU A 26 21.59 -15.79 -4.42
CA LEU A 26 22.92 -16.24 -4.83
C LEU A 26 24.08 -15.40 -4.27
N ARG A 27 25.19 -16.08 -3.95
CA ARG A 27 26.46 -15.51 -3.49
C ARG A 27 27.12 -14.63 -4.57
N ALA A 28 27.37 -13.36 -4.22
CA ALA A 28 28.23 -12.48 -5.00
C ALA A 28 29.71 -12.67 -4.63
N ARG A 29 30.61 -12.65 -5.64
CA ARG A 29 32.06 -12.61 -5.42
C ARG A 29 32.48 -11.24 -4.89
N SER A 30 33.33 -11.24 -3.87
CA SER A 30 33.79 -10.05 -3.16
C SER A 30 34.74 -9.19 -3.97
N VAL A 31 34.37 -7.94 -4.19
CA VAL A 31 35.32 -6.85 -4.43
C VAL A 31 35.73 -6.33 -3.05
N LYS A 32 37.07 -6.32 -2.76
CA LYS A 32 37.59 -5.78 -1.50
C LYS A 32 37.42 -4.26 -1.48
N LEU A 33 36.38 -3.77 -0.80
CA LEU A 33 36.29 -2.40 -0.35
C LEU A 33 36.84 -2.29 1.08
N PRO A 34 37.49 -1.17 1.48
CA PRO A 34 38.00 -1.02 2.84
C PRO A 34 36.88 -1.06 3.85
N ALA A 35 37.20 -1.55 5.03
CA ALA A 35 36.42 -2.14 6.09
C ALA A 35 35.33 -1.26 6.76
N MET A 36 34.37 -0.75 6.00
CA MET A 36 33.08 -0.36 6.54
C MET A 36 32.04 -1.39 6.06
N LYS A 37 31.60 -2.29 6.95
CA LYS A 37 30.50 -3.22 6.64
C LYS A 37 29.18 -2.42 6.58
N LEU A 38 28.96 -1.77 5.44
CA LEU A 38 27.64 -1.24 5.12
C LEU A 38 26.76 -2.42 4.72
N SER A 39 25.64 -2.58 5.36
CA SER A 39 24.61 -3.56 5.04
C SER A 39 23.25 -2.89 4.99
N ALA A 40 22.32 -3.45 4.23
CA ALA A 40 20.93 -3.01 4.25
C ALA A 40 20.37 -3.07 5.68
N VAL A 41 19.42 -2.19 5.99
CA VAL A 41 18.74 -2.20 7.28
C VAL A 41 18.05 -3.55 7.49
N LYS A 42 18.16 -4.11 8.69
CA LYS A 42 17.51 -5.39 9.00
C LYS A 42 16.02 -5.34 8.70
N GLY A 43 15.54 -6.27 7.87
CA GLY A 43 14.15 -6.31 7.42
C GLY A 43 13.90 -5.53 6.12
N THR A 44 14.95 -5.05 5.47
CA THR A 44 14.91 -4.54 4.10
C THR A 44 15.85 -5.34 3.21
N SER A 45 15.68 -5.26 1.90
CA SER A 45 16.56 -5.91 0.94
C SER A 45 16.61 -5.14 -0.37
N ASP A 46 17.75 -5.23 -1.06
CA ASP A 46 17.88 -4.75 -2.42
C ASP A 46 17.21 -5.71 -3.40
N ILE A 47 16.56 -5.17 -4.43
CA ILE A 47 16.09 -5.96 -5.58
C ILE A 47 17.19 -5.88 -6.63
N LEU A 48 17.98 -6.94 -6.74
CA LEU A 48 19.11 -6.99 -7.63
C LEU A 48 18.70 -7.15 -9.10
N PRO A 49 19.60 -6.81 -10.08
CA PRO A 49 19.28 -6.93 -11.50
C PRO A 49 18.76 -8.31 -11.92
N ALA A 50 19.25 -9.38 -11.31
CA ALA A 50 18.78 -10.75 -11.56
C ALA A 50 17.29 -10.99 -11.19
N ASP A 51 16.78 -10.24 -10.23
CA ASP A 51 15.40 -10.37 -9.74
C ASP A 51 14.44 -9.36 -10.41
N GLN A 52 14.97 -8.32 -11.06
CA GLN A 52 14.16 -7.24 -11.67
C GLN A 52 13.18 -7.75 -12.73
N ALA A 53 13.52 -8.80 -13.47
CA ALA A 53 12.64 -9.38 -14.48
C ALA A 53 11.37 -9.97 -13.83
N ARG A 54 11.50 -10.61 -12.66
CA ARG A 54 10.36 -11.16 -11.92
C ARG A 54 9.46 -10.05 -11.37
N TRP A 55 10.05 -8.99 -10.81
CA TRP A 55 9.32 -7.83 -10.29
C TRP A 55 8.56 -7.12 -11.39
N ARG A 56 9.20 -6.93 -12.56
CA ARG A 56 8.55 -6.36 -13.74
C ARG A 56 7.37 -7.22 -14.18
N LYS A 57 7.56 -8.53 -14.30
CA LYS A 57 6.49 -9.46 -14.70
C LYS A 57 5.27 -9.37 -13.77
N VAL A 58 5.47 -9.31 -12.44
CA VAL A 58 4.37 -9.16 -11.49
C VAL A 58 3.61 -7.86 -11.73
N ARG A 59 4.32 -6.73 -11.90
CA ARG A 59 3.69 -5.43 -12.15
C ARG A 59 2.92 -5.40 -13.48
N GLU A 60 3.52 -5.90 -14.54
CA GLU A 60 2.92 -5.94 -15.87
C GLU A 60 1.68 -6.84 -15.88
N THR A 61 1.74 -8.02 -15.23
CA THR A 61 0.59 -8.90 -15.10
C THR A 61 -0.53 -8.25 -14.29
N ALA A 62 -0.21 -7.60 -13.17
CA ALA A 62 -1.21 -6.88 -12.38
C ALA A 62 -1.86 -5.76 -13.21
N ALA A 63 -1.07 -4.95 -13.91
CA ALA A 63 -1.58 -3.88 -14.76
C ALA A 63 -2.50 -4.41 -15.88
N GLU A 64 -2.12 -5.53 -16.50
CA GLU A 64 -2.91 -6.17 -17.56
C GLU A 64 -4.24 -6.71 -17.04
N VAL A 65 -4.19 -7.53 -15.97
CA VAL A 65 -5.41 -8.18 -15.42
C VAL A 65 -6.36 -7.14 -14.86
N LEU A 66 -5.86 -6.23 -14.01
CA LEU A 66 -6.66 -5.19 -13.39
C LEU A 66 -7.19 -4.19 -14.43
N GLY A 67 -6.39 -3.85 -15.43
CA GLY A 67 -6.81 -2.98 -16.53
C GLY A 67 -7.96 -3.57 -17.35
N ARG A 68 -7.94 -4.88 -17.63
CA ARG A 68 -9.06 -5.60 -18.30
C ARG A 68 -10.36 -5.56 -17.48
N ALA A 69 -10.25 -5.54 -16.16
CA ALA A 69 -11.40 -5.42 -15.26
C ALA A 69 -11.84 -3.95 -15.04
N GLY A 70 -11.25 -2.99 -15.75
CA GLY A 70 -11.56 -1.57 -15.64
C GLY A 70 -11.02 -0.92 -14.34
N VAL A 71 -10.09 -1.58 -13.65
CA VAL A 71 -9.43 -1.03 -12.47
C VAL A 71 -8.27 -0.14 -12.91
N ARG A 72 -8.31 1.14 -12.58
CA ARG A 72 -7.32 2.15 -13.03
C ARG A 72 -6.17 2.32 -12.05
N GLU A 73 -4.96 2.48 -12.57
CA GLU A 73 -3.78 2.70 -11.72
C GLU A 73 -3.81 4.07 -11.05
N LEU A 74 -3.50 4.10 -9.77
CA LEU A 74 -3.28 5.29 -8.98
C LEU A 74 -1.99 5.14 -8.18
N SER A 75 -1.07 6.10 -8.31
CA SER A 75 0.13 6.17 -7.47
C SER A 75 -0.02 7.25 -6.41
N THR A 76 0.15 6.88 -5.14
CA THR A 76 0.17 7.80 -4.01
C THR A 76 1.59 8.02 -3.51
N PRO A 77 1.89 9.13 -2.80
CA PRO A 77 3.18 9.33 -2.16
C PRO A 77 3.56 8.18 -1.22
N ILE A 78 4.88 7.97 -1.06
CA ILE A 78 5.42 6.97 -0.13
C ILE A 78 5.21 7.39 1.33
N PHE A 79 5.12 8.67 1.59
CA PHE A 79 4.84 9.25 2.91
C PHE A 79 3.67 10.23 2.82
N GLU A 80 2.93 10.33 3.90
CA GLU A 80 1.76 11.18 4.06
C GLU A 80 1.85 11.90 5.42
N HIS A 81 0.98 12.88 5.64
CA HIS A 81 0.76 13.39 6.99
C HIS A 81 0.31 12.24 7.90
N HIS A 82 0.87 12.17 9.10
CA HIS A 82 0.56 11.13 10.08
C HIS A 82 -0.94 10.93 10.31
N GLU A 83 -1.69 12.02 10.32
CA GLU A 83 -3.14 12.03 10.52
C GLU A 83 -3.92 11.25 9.47
N VAL A 84 -3.38 11.09 8.24
CA VAL A 84 -4.03 10.33 7.17
C VAL A 84 -4.19 8.87 7.60
N PHE A 85 -3.18 8.32 8.26
CA PHE A 85 -3.22 6.93 8.74
C PHE A 85 -4.00 6.79 10.05
N VAL A 86 -3.88 7.73 10.97
CA VAL A 86 -4.60 7.69 12.25
C VAL A 86 -6.12 7.77 12.05
N LYS A 87 -6.58 8.62 11.13
CA LYS A 87 -8.02 8.80 10.85
C LYS A 87 -8.63 7.67 10.02
N SER A 88 -7.83 6.95 9.23
CA SER A 88 -8.32 5.82 8.42
C SER A 88 -8.54 4.56 9.26
N VAL A 89 -7.81 4.43 10.33
CA VAL A 89 -7.93 3.32 11.30
C VAL A 89 -8.93 3.78 12.36
N GLY A 90 -10.15 3.24 12.34
CA GLY A 90 -11.18 3.54 13.35
C GLY A 90 -10.63 3.29 14.77
N GLU A 91 -11.15 4.04 15.77
CA GLU A 91 -10.62 4.10 17.14
C GLU A 91 -10.39 2.75 17.85
N SER A 92 -10.89 1.64 17.31
CA SER A 92 -10.88 0.36 18.01
C SER A 92 -10.01 -0.74 17.42
N SER A 93 -9.50 -0.63 16.18
CA SER A 93 -8.96 -1.84 15.54
C SER A 93 -7.45 -1.93 15.37
N ASP A 94 -6.65 -0.84 15.49
CA ASP A 94 -5.24 -1.00 15.18
C ASP A 94 -4.26 -0.12 15.96
N LEU A 95 -4.35 -0.16 17.29
CA LEU A 95 -3.24 0.25 18.17
C LEU A 95 -1.92 -0.45 17.79
N VAL A 96 -1.99 -1.61 17.15
CA VAL A 96 -0.84 -2.37 16.66
C VAL A 96 -0.24 -1.69 15.43
N VAL A 97 -1.05 -1.30 14.44
CA VAL A 97 -0.54 -0.61 13.23
C VAL A 97 0.07 0.74 13.57
N GLN A 98 -0.52 1.48 14.50
CA GLN A 98 0.04 2.76 14.95
C GLN A 98 1.42 2.61 15.62
N LYS A 99 1.65 1.54 16.39
CA LYS A 99 2.95 1.24 17.01
C LYS A 99 4.01 0.79 16.02
N GLU A 100 3.60 0.32 14.85
CA GLU A 100 4.48 -0.22 13.82
C GLU A 100 4.72 0.76 12.66
N MET A 101 4.27 2.02 12.76
CA MET A 101 4.51 3.03 11.74
C MET A 101 5.90 3.66 11.88
N TYR A 102 6.56 3.91 10.76
CA TYR A 102 7.75 4.77 10.69
C TYR A 102 7.31 6.23 10.57
N THR A 103 7.33 6.93 11.67
CA THR A 103 6.95 8.34 11.76
C THR A 103 8.16 9.22 12.04
N PHE A 104 8.23 10.37 11.40
CA PHE A 104 9.32 11.32 11.53
C PHE A 104 8.80 12.76 11.35
N GLU A 105 9.53 13.71 11.89
CA GLU A 105 9.25 15.13 11.73
C GLU A 105 10.09 15.70 10.58
N ASP A 106 9.48 16.47 9.68
CA ASP A 106 10.20 17.16 8.62
C ASP A 106 10.81 18.49 9.11
N ALA A 107 11.61 19.14 8.27
CA ALA A 107 12.25 20.40 8.60
C ALA A 107 11.25 21.54 8.93
N GLY A 108 10.00 21.40 8.60
CA GLY A 108 8.92 22.36 8.90
C GLY A 108 8.11 22.01 10.14
N GLY A 109 8.53 21.02 10.94
CA GLY A 109 7.82 20.57 12.14
C GLY A 109 6.56 19.74 11.87
N ARG A 110 6.40 19.20 10.65
CA ARG A 110 5.24 18.39 10.29
C ARG A 110 5.51 16.93 10.55
N LEU A 111 4.58 16.26 11.20
CA LEU A 111 4.66 14.83 11.46
C LEU A 111 4.25 14.04 10.21
N LEU A 112 5.19 13.29 9.65
CA LEU A 112 5.04 12.49 8.46
C LEU A 112 5.24 11.00 8.78
N THR A 113 4.58 10.15 8.02
CA THR A 113 4.65 8.69 8.21
C THR A 113 4.86 7.99 6.87
N LEU A 114 5.83 7.07 6.82
CA LEU A 114 5.96 6.14 5.69
C LEU A 114 4.72 5.25 5.64
N ARG A 115 4.10 5.13 4.48
CA ARG A 115 2.86 4.36 4.35
C ARG A 115 3.02 2.91 4.81
N PRO A 116 2.25 2.45 5.82
CA PRO A 116 2.22 1.07 6.25
C PRO A 116 1.36 0.18 5.34
N GLU A 117 0.51 0.83 4.50
CA GLU A 117 -0.44 0.24 3.56
C GLU A 117 -0.86 1.32 2.53
N PHE A 118 -1.70 0.97 1.56
CA PHE A 118 -2.08 1.90 0.48
C PHE A 118 -3.42 2.59 0.69
N THR A 119 -4.33 1.94 1.36
CA THR A 119 -5.74 2.33 1.48
C THR A 119 -5.94 3.77 1.94
N ALA A 120 -5.29 4.17 3.03
CA ALA A 120 -5.43 5.53 3.58
C ALA A 120 -4.97 6.60 2.58
N GLY A 121 -3.85 6.38 1.90
CA GLY A 121 -3.35 7.27 0.85
C GLY A 121 -4.27 7.33 -0.37
N VAL A 122 -4.84 6.20 -0.80
CA VAL A 122 -5.82 6.13 -1.88
C VAL A 122 -7.09 6.87 -1.51
N MET A 123 -7.62 6.69 -0.28
CA MET A 123 -8.80 7.39 0.20
C MET A 123 -8.58 8.91 0.29
N ARG A 124 -7.43 9.35 0.78
CA ARG A 124 -7.06 10.76 0.78
C ARG A 124 -7.02 11.31 -0.65
N ALA A 125 -6.39 10.59 -1.60
CA ALA A 125 -6.33 10.99 -3.00
C ALA A 125 -7.71 11.02 -3.66
N PHE A 126 -8.57 10.04 -3.39
CA PHE A 126 -9.94 9.94 -3.86
C PHE A 126 -10.78 11.16 -3.45
N ILE A 127 -10.70 11.55 -2.18
CA ILE A 127 -11.43 12.71 -1.64
C ILE A 127 -10.83 14.02 -2.18
N GLN A 128 -9.51 14.18 -2.08
CA GLN A 128 -8.82 15.42 -2.44
C GLN A 128 -8.99 15.80 -3.92
N ASN A 129 -9.06 14.81 -4.81
CA ASN A 129 -9.20 15.03 -6.25
C ASN A 129 -10.65 14.94 -6.73
N GLY A 130 -11.63 14.95 -5.83
CA GLY A 130 -13.04 14.94 -6.19
C GLY A 130 -13.51 13.68 -6.89
N MET A 131 -12.79 12.55 -6.75
CA MET A 131 -13.16 11.30 -7.44
C MET A 131 -14.48 10.70 -6.94
N HIS A 132 -14.96 11.12 -5.75
CA HIS A 132 -16.26 10.75 -5.22
C HIS A 132 -17.45 11.29 -6.06
N THR A 133 -17.20 12.23 -6.98
CA THR A 133 -18.20 12.74 -7.92
C THR A 133 -18.27 11.95 -9.23
N LEU A 134 -17.34 11.00 -9.42
CA LEU A 134 -17.33 10.14 -10.60
C LEU A 134 -18.42 9.08 -10.52
N PRO A 135 -18.86 8.52 -11.67
CA PRO A 135 -19.75 7.36 -11.67
C PRO A 135 -19.17 6.19 -10.87
N THR A 136 -20.01 5.59 -10.03
CA THR A 136 -19.64 4.44 -9.18
C THR A 136 -19.90 3.11 -9.89
N PRO A 137 -19.10 2.06 -9.60
CA PRO A 137 -17.95 2.05 -8.70
C PRO A 137 -16.70 2.71 -9.28
N VAL A 138 -15.96 3.46 -8.46
CA VAL A 138 -14.60 3.88 -8.82
C VAL A 138 -13.64 2.78 -8.40
N LYS A 139 -12.95 2.19 -9.39
CA LYS A 139 -12.05 1.05 -9.19
C LYS A 139 -10.61 1.52 -9.39
N LEU A 140 -9.78 1.40 -8.36
CA LEU A 140 -8.40 1.87 -8.34
C LEU A 140 -7.47 0.74 -7.90
N TRP A 141 -6.26 0.71 -8.46
CA TRP A 141 -5.20 -0.16 -7.96
C TRP A 141 -3.91 0.62 -7.78
N SER A 142 -3.09 0.16 -6.86
CA SER A 142 -1.78 0.76 -6.55
C SER A 142 -0.76 -0.34 -6.33
N THR A 143 0.51 -0.07 -6.65
CA THR A 143 1.60 -0.99 -6.34
C THR A 143 2.84 -0.24 -5.89
N GLY A 144 3.65 -0.88 -5.06
CA GLY A 144 4.91 -0.33 -4.60
C GLY A 144 5.29 -0.78 -3.19
N PRO A 145 6.33 -0.15 -2.59
CA PRO A 145 6.76 -0.46 -1.25
C PRO A 145 5.80 0.07 -0.19
N ALA A 146 5.63 -0.70 0.88
CA ALA A 146 5.02 -0.31 2.14
C ALA A 146 5.99 -0.61 3.30
N PHE A 147 5.79 0.01 4.47
CA PHE A 147 6.79 0.04 5.53
C PHE A 147 6.14 -0.21 6.90
N ARG A 148 6.68 -1.19 7.65
CA ARG A 148 6.24 -1.47 9.03
C ARG A 148 7.43 -1.70 9.94
N ALA A 149 7.45 -1.06 11.11
CA ALA A 149 8.52 -1.18 12.10
C ALA A 149 8.43 -2.49 12.91
N GLU A 150 7.94 -3.54 12.29
CA GLU A 150 7.78 -4.85 12.91
C GLU A 150 9.14 -5.50 13.22
N LYS A 151 9.12 -6.46 14.17
CA LYS A 151 10.27 -7.34 14.40
C LYS A 151 10.44 -8.25 13.17
N PRO A 152 11.55 -8.11 12.41
CA PRO A 152 11.74 -8.89 11.19
C PRO A 152 11.82 -10.38 11.48
N GLN A 153 11.05 -11.17 10.75
CA GLN A 153 11.08 -12.64 10.79
C GLN A 153 10.78 -13.21 9.40
N ARG A 154 10.81 -14.54 9.27
CA ARG A 154 10.53 -15.17 7.97
C ARG A 154 9.13 -14.78 7.47
N GLY A 155 9.09 -14.11 6.30
CA GLY A 155 7.84 -13.63 5.68
C GLY A 155 7.34 -12.28 6.19
N ARG A 156 8.01 -11.65 7.19
CA ARG A 156 7.72 -10.29 7.66
C ARG A 156 8.93 -9.40 7.47
N PHE A 157 8.75 -8.38 6.66
CA PHE A 157 9.78 -7.41 6.31
C PHE A 157 9.37 -6.01 6.78
N ARG A 158 10.36 -5.16 7.05
CA ARG A 158 10.13 -3.75 7.37
C ARG A 158 9.82 -2.91 6.13
N GLN A 159 10.35 -3.33 4.99
CA GLN A 159 9.93 -2.85 3.68
C GLN A 159 9.46 -4.05 2.86
N PHE A 160 8.25 -3.99 2.36
CA PHE A 160 7.64 -5.03 1.54
C PHE A 160 6.86 -4.38 0.39
N HIS A 161 6.49 -5.15 -0.61
CA HIS A 161 5.73 -4.63 -1.75
C HIS A 161 4.33 -5.23 -1.75
N GLN A 162 3.38 -4.40 -2.15
CA GLN A 162 1.98 -4.79 -2.30
C GLN A 162 1.48 -4.44 -3.71
N VAL A 163 0.49 -5.22 -4.17
CA VAL A 163 -0.50 -4.80 -5.15
C VAL A 163 -1.80 -4.65 -4.37
N ASN A 164 -2.39 -3.48 -4.44
CA ASN A 164 -3.59 -3.10 -3.68
C ASN A 164 -4.69 -2.67 -4.63
N CYS A 165 -5.93 -3.09 -4.38
CA CYS A 165 -7.11 -2.71 -5.17
C CYS A 165 -8.19 -2.16 -4.24
N GLU A 166 -8.81 -1.06 -4.66
CA GLU A 166 -9.90 -0.39 -3.96
C GLU A 166 -11.10 -0.25 -4.88
N PHE A 167 -12.25 -0.70 -4.41
CA PHE A 167 -13.52 -0.59 -5.10
C PHE A 167 -14.40 0.33 -4.26
N LEU A 168 -14.69 1.53 -4.75
CA LEU A 168 -15.23 2.65 -3.99
C LEU A 168 -16.61 3.07 -4.49
N GLY A 169 -17.50 3.42 -3.57
CA GLY A 169 -18.79 4.03 -3.87
C GLY A 169 -19.98 3.10 -4.00
N LEU A 170 -19.79 1.78 -3.87
CA LEU A 170 -20.89 0.81 -3.79
C LEU A 170 -20.73 -0.10 -2.57
N ASP A 171 -21.86 -0.44 -1.96
CA ASP A 171 -21.95 -1.40 -0.85
C ASP A 171 -22.90 -2.53 -1.24
N THR A 172 -22.44 -3.43 -2.12
CA THR A 172 -23.21 -4.58 -2.58
C THR A 172 -22.34 -5.83 -2.61
N PRO A 173 -22.89 -7.02 -2.33
CA PRO A 173 -22.16 -8.28 -2.44
C PRO A 173 -21.57 -8.55 -3.82
N LEU A 174 -22.13 -7.95 -4.86
CA LEU A 174 -21.65 -8.09 -6.23
C LEU A 174 -20.27 -7.45 -6.42
N ILE A 175 -20.01 -6.29 -5.79
CA ILE A 175 -18.73 -5.63 -5.89
C ILE A 175 -17.65 -6.39 -5.11
N ASP A 176 -18.00 -7.03 -4.00
CA ASP A 176 -17.10 -7.90 -3.25
C ASP A 176 -16.74 -9.14 -4.09
N ALA A 177 -17.73 -9.75 -4.74
CA ALA A 177 -17.52 -10.88 -5.63
C ALA A 177 -16.65 -10.52 -6.84
N GLU A 178 -16.84 -9.34 -7.42
CA GLU A 178 -16.00 -8.84 -8.52
C GLU A 178 -14.55 -8.64 -8.05
N ALA A 179 -14.34 -8.03 -6.89
CA ALA A 179 -13.02 -7.81 -6.33
C ALA A 179 -12.27 -9.14 -6.10
N ILE A 180 -12.96 -10.18 -5.63
CA ILE A 180 -12.40 -11.53 -5.48
C ILE A 180 -12.09 -12.13 -6.85
N ALA A 181 -13.01 -12.06 -7.80
CA ALA A 181 -12.86 -12.67 -9.13
C ALA A 181 -11.71 -12.06 -9.96
N VAL A 182 -11.44 -10.77 -9.78
CA VAL A 182 -10.33 -10.08 -10.47
C VAL A 182 -8.96 -10.52 -9.96
N LEU A 183 -8.90 -11.08 -8.76
CA LEU A 183 -7.66 -11.47 -8.09
C LEU A 183 -7.41 -12.99 -8.13
N TYR A 184 -8.39 -13.76 -8.56
CA TYR A 184 -8.32 -15.20 -8.73
C TYR A 184 -7.82 -15.56 -10.13
#